data_35ed5a0f5c8bd7882b6abf25cd1afa87
#
_entry.id   35ed5a0f5c8bd7882b6abf25cd1afa87
#
_cell.length_a   1.000
_cell.length_b   1.000
_cell.length_c   1.000
_cell.angle_alpha   90.00
_cell.angle_beta   90.00
_cell.angle_gamma   90.00
#
_symmetry.space_group_name_H-M   'P 1'
#
loop_
_entity.id
_entity.type
_entity.pdbx_description
1 polymer ?
#
loop_
_entity_poly.entity_id
_entity_poly.type
_entity_poly.pdbx_seq_one_letter_code
_entity_poly.pdbx_strand_id
1 'polypeptide(L)'
;MILAGDLGGTKSNLGLFDVKAGKLVRVNEKRYATQKHSGLEEITADFLNGAKAQVTAASFGIAGPVVNNRVHATNFPWIVDGANVAAHLHVPHVRLINDVEAAAYGIAVLEPSDLDTIHAGVPSEQSTQIVIAAGTGLGEGVLYWDGKQHIPMATEAGHADFAPNTKQQAELWKFLNERLEFVSTETILSGGGFLRLHEFLGPTVRHPGFDDGTIDPAPEITRMGLSGECPVCASTLDLWVEIYGSEAGNLALRTVARGGIYIAGGIAVKVLPKMKNGRFTAAVKHKEKLEEFLSQIPIKVVLNENCPLLGAARVAWQNL
;
A
#
# COMPACT_ATOMS: atom_id res chain seq x y z
N MET A 1 23.75 0.68 14.18
CA MET A 1 22.34 0.30 14.05
C MET A 1 21.68 1.03 12.89
N ILE A 2 20.65 0.44 12.30
CA ILE A 2 19.88 1.01 11.20
C ILE A 2 18.61 1.64 11.77
N LEU A 3 18.35 2.90 11.41
CA LEU A 3 17.08 3.57 11.69
C LEU A 3 16.22 3.54 10.42
N ALA A 4 14.99 3.12 10.56
CA ALA A 4 14.02 3.12 9.48
C ALA A 4 12.72 3.80 9.90
N GLY A 5 11.98 4.35 8.94
CA GLY A 5 10.67 4.90 9.18
C GLY A 5 9.70 4.62 8.03
N ASP A 6 8.44 4.44 8.40
CA ASP A 6 7.28 4.45 7.52
C ASP A 6 6.41 5.65 7.93
N LEU A 7 6.41 6.68 7.08
CA LEU A 7 5.90 8.01 7.42
C LEU A 7 4.65 8.33 6.60
N GLY A 8 3.51 8.24 7.26
CA GLY A 8 2.22 8.66 6.69
C GLY A 8 1.74 10.00 7.25
N GLY A 9 0.80 10.64 6.58
CA GLY A 9 0.26 11.95 6.99
C GLY A 9 -0.42 11.97 8.37
N THR A 10 -0.91 10.83 8.85
CA THR A 10 -1.57 10.70 10.16
C THR A 10 -0.69 10.01 11.19
N LYS A 11 0.04 8.98 10.77
CA LYS A 11 0.86 8.11 11.64
C LYS A 11 2.23 7.90 11.03
N SER A 12 3.27 7.98 11.85
CA SER A 12 4.64 7.66 11.51
C SER A 12 5.13 6.50 12.39
N ASN A 13 5.67 5.47 11.78
CA ASN A 13 6.22 4.31 12.47
C ASN A 13 7.74 4.29 12.32
N LEU A 14 8.49 4.34 13.41
CA LEU A 14 9.94 4.25 13.41
C LEU A 14 10.41 2.93 14.00
N GLY A 15 11.46 2.36 13.40
CA GLY A 15 12.08 1.14 13.85
C GLY A 15 13.59 1.23 13.89
N LEU A 16 14.18 0.64 14.92
CA LEU A 16 15.61 0.45 15.05
C LEU A 16 15.95 -1.02 14.79
N PHE A 17 16.90 -1.25 13.90
CA PHE A 17 17.27 -2.59 13.47
C PHE A 17 18.78 -2.85 13.66
N ASP A 18 19.07 -4.09 13.97
CA ASP A 18 20.42 -4.66 13.91
C ASP A 18 20.51 -5.64 12.73
N VAL A 19 21.72 -5.92 12.25
CA VAL A 19 21.95 -6.95 11.24
C VAL A 19 22.63 -8.14 11.89
N LYS A 20 21.95 -9.27 11.97
CA LYS A 20 22.45 -10.51 12.55
C LYS A 20 22.36 -11.65 11.53
N ALA A 21 23.47 -12.30 11.26
CA ALA A 21 23.55 -13.40 10.31
C ALA A 21 22.92 -13.08 8.92
N GLY A 22 23.10 -11.84 8.42
CA GLY A 22 22.54 -11.41 7.13
C GLY A 22 21.02 -11.18 7.15
N LYS A 23 20.41 -11.01 8.33
CA LYS A 23 18.99 -10.69 8.48
C LYS A 23 18.79 -9.43 9.31
N LEU A 24 17.77 -8.67 8.96
CA LEU A 24 17.31 -7.54 9.77
C LEU A 24 16.60 -8.04 11.02
N VAL A 25 17.09 -7.62 12.19
CA VAL A 25 16.50 -7.95 13.48
C VAL A 25 16.01 -6.65 14.11
N ARG A 26 14.72 -6.52 14.32
CA ARG A 26 14.12 -5.36 14.96
C ARG A 26 14.48 -5.34 16.44
N VAL A 27 15.02 -4.21 16.89
CA VAL A 27 15.46 -3.96 18.27
C VAL A 27 14.44 -3.12 19.03
N ASN A 28 13.88 -2.10 18.37
CA ASN A 28 12.88 -1.20 18.94
C ASN A 28 11.94 -0.70 17.84
N GLU A 29 10.70 -0.36 18.24
CA GLU A 29 9.70 0.22 17.35
C GLU A 29 8.81 1.17 18.17
N LYS A 30 8.44 2.32 17.57
CA LYS A 30 7.49 3.24 18.16
C LYS A 30 6.66 3.95 17.10
N ARG A 31 5.37 4.07 17.36
CA ARG A 31 4.41 4.81 16.51
C ARG A 31 4.18 6.20 17.07
N TYR A 32 4.08 7.17 16.17
CA TYR A 32 3.85 8.57 16.44
C TYR A 32 2.63 9.07 15.69
N ALA A 33 1.93 10.04 16.28
CA ALA A 33 0.91 10.81 15.58
C ALA A 33 1.61 11.93 14.81
N THR A 34 1.76 11.77 13.49
CA THR A 34 2.54 12.66 12.61
C THR A 34 2.24 14.13 12.83
N GLN A 35 0.94 14.48 12.89
CA GLN A 35 0.46 15.87 13.01
C GLN A 35 0.75 16.53 14.37
N LYS A 36 1.21 15.78 15.37
CA LYS A 36 1.56 16.32 16.70
C LYS A 36 3.02 16.75 16.81
N HIS A 37 3.78 16.62 15.74
CA HIS A 37 5.22 16.90 15.69
C HIS A 37 5.52 17.95 14.62
N SER A 38 6.59 18.72 14.83
CA SER A 38 7.04 19.78 13.94
C SER A 38 7.90 19.29 12.77
N GLY A 39 8.41 18.08 12.83
CA GLY A 39 9.28 17.50 11.82
C GLY A 39 9.77 16.10 12.14
N LEU A 40 10.41 15.47 11.16
CA LEU A 40 11.01 14.14 11.32
C LEU A 40 12.17 14.16 12.31
N GLU A 41 12.90 15.28 12.38
CA GLU A 41 14.01 15.48 13.31
C GLU A 41 13.54 15.40 14.77
N GLU A 42 12.39 15.99 15.10
CA GLU A 42 11.80 15.89 16.44
C GLU A 42 11.43 14.44 16.78
N ILE A 43 10.76 13.74 15.86
CA ILE A 43 10.35 12.35 16.07
C ILE A 43 11.57 11.44 16.23
N THR A 44 12.60 11.62 15.40
CA THR A 44 13.82 10.80 15.48
C THR A 44 14.62 11.08 16.76
N ALA A 45 14.66 12.34 17.21
CA ALA A 45 15.29 12.69 18.49
C ALA A 45 14.59 12.03 19.67
N ASP A 46 13.26 12.11 19.74
CA ASP A 46 12.46 11.45 20.78
C ASP A 46 12.66 9.92 20.78
N PHE A 47 12.63 9.32 19.58
CA PHE A 47 12.80 7.87 19.42
C PHE A 47 14.18 7.39 19.89
N LEU A 48 15.25 8.10 19.53
CA LEU A 48 16.63 7.73 19.83
C LEU A 48 17.01 8.03 21.28
N ASN A 49 16.46 9.09 21.91
CA ASN A 49 16.66 9.37 23.32
C ASN A 49 16.24 8.19 24.22
N GLY A 50 15.16 7.49 23.84
CA GLY A 50 14.72 6.27 24.54
C GLY A 50 15.60 5.05 24.27
N ALA A 51 16.25 4.97 23.11
CA ALA A 51 16.94 3.76 22.64
C ALA A 51 18.44 3.74 22.97
N LYS A 52 19.08 4.89 23.28
CA LYS A 52 20.54 5.06 23.51
C LYS A 52 21.42 4.35 22.46
N ALA A 53 21.01 4.40 21.20
CA ALA A 53 21.63 3.65 20.11
C ALA A 53 22.39 4.60 19.16
N GLN A 54 23.57 4.16 18.69
CA GLN A 54 24.28 4.85 17.63
C GLN A 54 23.75 4.36 16.27
N VAL A 55 23.15 5.28 15.51
CA VAL A 55 22.70 5.04 14.13
C VAL A 55 23.88 5.16 13.18
N THR A 56 23.98 4.26 12.22
CA THR A 56 25.03 4.25 11.17
C THR A 56 24.46 4.47 9.78
N ALA A 57 23.19 4.14 9.57
CA ALA A 57 22.46 4.39 8.33
C ALA A 57 20.96 4.61 8.63
N ALA A 58 20.30 5.39 7.80
CA ALA A 58 18.85 5.58 7.93
C ALA A 58 18.17 5.68 6.56
N SER A 59 16.91 5.24 6.52
CA SER A 59 16.00 5.44 5.37
C SER A 59 14.56 5.55 5.84
N PHE A 60 13.78 6.35 5.10
CA PHE A 60 12.39 6.61 5.42
C PHE A 60 11.51 6.45 4.17
N GLY A 61 10.49 5.58 4.27
CA GLY A 61 9.37 5.51 3.33
C GLY A 61 8.38 6.63 3.66
N ILE A 62 8.01 7.44 2.68
CA ILE A 62 7.17 8.62 2.89
C ILE A 62 6.05 8.63 1.86
N ALA A 63 4.82 8.86 2.31
CA ALA A 63 3.67 9.03 1.43
C ALA A 63 3.86 10.28 0.56
N GLY A 64 3.99 10.10 -0.75
CA GLY A 64 4.16 11.14 -1.75
C GLY A 64 5.44 11.00 -2.59
N PRO A 65 5.57 11.82 -3.65
CA PRO A 65 6.69 11.76 -4.56
C PRO A 65 7.99 12.24 -3.91
N VAL A 66 9.06 11.47 -4.09
CA VAL A 66 10.41 11.83 -3.65
C VAL A 66 11.19 12.40 -4.83
N VAL A 67 11.59 13.66 -4.73
CA VAL A 67 12.38 14.32 -5.77
C VAL A 67 13.68 14.88 -5.16
N ASN A 68 14.82 14.49 -5.71
CA ASN A 68 16.13 14.89 -5.20
C ASN A 68 16.31 14.65 -3.69
N ASN A 69 15.88 13.47 -3.20
CA ASN A 69 15.94 13.07 -1.81
C ASN A 69 15.15 14.03 -0.86
N ARG A 70 14.05 14.60 -1.37
CA ARG A 70 13.20 15.55 -0.68
C ARG A 70 11.75 15.26 -0.95
N VAL A 71 10.88 15.44 0.06
CA VAL A 71 9.44 15.25 -0.04
C VAL A 71 8.71 16.51 0.41
N HIS A 72 7.76 16.93 -0.42
CA HIS A 72 6.77 17.94 -0.10
C HIS A 72 5.41 17.45 -0.59
N ALA A 73 4.67 16.80 0.27
CA ALA A 73 3.36 16.23 -0.06
C ALA A 73 2.23 17.03 0.60
N THR A 74 1.11 17.19 -0.10
CA THR A 74 -0.06 17.98 0.36
C THR A 74 -0.69 17.42 1.62
N ASN A 75 -0.62 16.09 1.82
CA ASN A 75 -1.19 15.40 2.97
C ASN A 75 -0.18 15.20 4.11
N PHE A 76 1.01 15.75 4.00
CA PHE A 76 2.08 15.63 4.97
C PHE A 76 2.41 17.01 5.54
N PRO A 77 2.44 17.18 6.88
CA PRO A 77 2.49 18.53 7.48
C PRO A 77 3.85 19.22 7.36
N TRP A 78 4.89 18.50 6.92
CA TRP A 78 6.25 19.03 6.84
C TRP A 78 6.88 18.79 5.47
N ILE A 79 7.95 19.55 5.20
CA ILE A 79 8.92 19.20 4.17
C ILE A 79 9.97 18.32 4.82
N VAL A 80 10.24 17.15 4.24
CA VAL A 80 11.33 16.27 4.69
C VAL A 80 12.48 16.37 3.69
N ASP A 81 13.66 16.71 4.20
CA ASP A 81 14.89 16.84 3.43
C ASP A 81 15.92 15.85 3.97
N GLY A 82 16.33 14.90 3.14
CA GLY A 82 17.24 13.83 3.56
C GLY A 82 18.61 14.34 4.01
N ALA A 83 19.09 15.48 3.47
CA ALA A 83 20.36 16.07 3.91
C ALA A 83 20.24 16.66 5.32
N ASN A 84 19.12 17.34 5.62
CA ASN A 84 18.87 17.89 6.97
C ASN A 84 18.74 16.75 8.01
N VAL A 85 18.00 15.70 7.66
CA VAL A 85 17.85 14.53 8.55
C VAL A 85 19.18 13.82 8.75
N ALA A 86 20.04 13.70 7.72
CA ALA A 86 21.37 13.11 7.83
C ALA A 86 22.28 13.92 8.77
N ALA A 87 22.26 15.26 8.64
CA ALA A 87 23.00 16.15 9.54
C ALA A 87 22.52 16.02 10.99
N HIS A 88 21.20 15.97 11.21
CA HIS A 88 20.60 15.78 12.54
C HIS A 88 20.97 14.45 13.19
N LEU A 89 20.96 13.36 12.40
CA LEU A 89 21.29 12.01 12.88
C LEU A 89 22.82 11.75 12.96
N HIS A 90 23.64 12.66 12.47
CA HIS A 90 25.10 12.50 12.35
C HIS A 90 25.49 11.24 11.54
N VAL A 91 24.75 10.95 10.46
CA VAL A 91 25.03 9.85 9.53
C VAL A 91 25.44 10.41 8.16
N PRO A 92 26.27 9.66 7.38
CA PRO A 92 26.73 10.15 6.08
C PRO A 92 25.59 10.43 5.09
N HIS A 93 24.58 9.55 5.08
CA HIS A 93 23.46 9.65 4.17
C HIS A 93 22.15 9.17 4.81
N VAL A 94 21.07 9.85 4.46
CA VAL A 94 19.70 9.37 4.69
C VAL A 94 19.04 9.25 3.32
N ARG A 95 18.41 8.11 3.05
CA ARG A 95 17.64 7.91 1.82
C ARG A 95 16.15 8.04 2.12
N LEU A 96 15.49 8.94 1.41
CA LEU A 96 14.04 9.03 1.36
C LEU A 96 13.55 8.25 0.15
N ILE A 97 12.53 7.45 0.34
CA ILE A 97 11.86 6.66 -0.70
C ILE A 97 10.36 6.86 -0.59
N ASN A 98 9.62 6.61 -1.66
CA ASN A 98 8.17 6.60 -1.61
C ASN A 98 7.68 5.42 -0.75
N ASP A 99 6.49 5.54 -0.14
CA ASP A 99 5.91 4.50 0.73
C ASP A 99 5.64 3.18 -0.02
N VAL A 100 5.21 3.24 -1.28
CA VAL A 100 5.03 2.05 -2.13
C VAL A 100 6.37 1.44 -2.53
N GLU A 101 7.39 2.27 -2.79
CA GLU A 101 8.76 1.79 -3.01
C GLU A 101 9.27 1.07 -1.76
N ALA A 102 9.01 1.62 -0.57
CA ALA A 102 9.32 0.98 0.70
C ALA A 102 8.61 -0.37 0.86
N ALA A 103 7.31 -0.43 0.57
CA ALA A 103 6.57 -1.70 0.58
C ALA A 103 7.17 -2.72 -0.40
N ALA A 104 7.55 -2.29 -1.59
CA ALA A 104 8.20 -3.14 -2.59
C ALA A 104 9.55 -3.70 -2.10
N TYR A 105 10.40 -2.87 -1.48
CA TYR A 105 11.64 -3.36 -0.83
C TYR A 105 11.33 -4.33 0.32
N GLY A 106 10.22 -4.10 1.03
CA GLY A 106 9.78 -4.93 2.14
C GLY A 106 9.43 -6.35 1.72
N ILE A 107 8.76 -6.53 0.58
CA ILE A 107 8.37 -7.84 0.06
C ILE A 107 9.52 -8.84 0.05
N ALA A 108 10.71 -8.39 -0.31
CA ALA A 108 11.89 -9.25 -0.42
C ALA A 108 12.49 -9.71 0.93
N VAL A 109 11.99 -9.19 2.06
CA VAL A 109 12.44 -9.56 3.41
C VAL A 109 11.30 -10.14 4.26
N LEU A 110 10.11 -10.35 3.67
CA LEU A 110 9.00 -11.02 4.33
C LEU A 110 9.29 -12.53 4.47
N GLU A 111 8.88 -13.08 5.61
CA GLU A 111 8.88 -14.52 5.80
C GLU A 111 7.56 -15.12 5.27
N PRO A 112 7.50 -16.43 4.95
CA PRO A 112 6.27 -17.06 4.44
C PRO A 112 5.04 -16.86 5.33
N SER A 113 5.22 -16.73 6.65
CA SER A 113 4.15 -16.46 7.62
C SER A 113 3.56 -15.06 7.51
N ASP A 114 4.27 -14.13 6.86
CA ASP A 114 3.81 -12.76 6.61
C ASP A 114 2.87 -12.65 5.41
N LEU A 115 2.62 -13.77 4.72
CA LEU A 115 1.90 -13.82 3.45
C LEU A 115 0.72 -14.81 3.52
N ASP A 116 -0.43 -14.40 3.00
CA ASP A 116 -1.56 -15.29 2.72
C ASP A 116 -1.72 -15.47 1.21
N THR A 117 -1.63 -16.71 0.74
CA THR A 117 -1.73 -17.05 -0.68
C THR A 117 -3.18 -17.25 -1.08
N ILE A 118 -3.74 -16.34 -1.90
CA ILE A 118 -5.08 -16.48 -2.48
C ILE A 118 -5.07 -17.24 -3.81
N HIS A 119 -3.95 -17.20 -4.53
CA HIS A 119 -3.78 -17.99 -5.75
C HIS A 119 -2.32 -18.44 -5.85
N ALA A 120 -2.11 -19.75 -5.93
CA ALA A 120 -0.75 -20.32 -5.93
C ALA A 120 0.00 -20.03 -7.23
N GLY A 121 -0.70 -20.06 -8.37
CA GLY A 121 -0.08 -19.90 -9.68
C GLY A 121 1.06 -20.87 -9.94
N VAL A 122 1.99 -20.45 -10.80
CA VAL A 122 3.27 -21.13 -11.07
C VAL A 122 4.40 -20.15 -10.70
N PRO A 123 5.08 -20.35 -9.58
CA PRO A 123 6.12 -19.43 -9.11
C PRO A 123 7.22 -19.21 -10.14
N SER A 124 7.58 -17.96 -10.37
CA SER A 124 8.68 -17.53 -11.27
C SER A 124 9.50 -16.46 -10.57
N GLU A 125 10.33 -16.87 -9.61
CA GLU A 125 11.05 -15.96 -8.70
C GLU A 125 11.95 -14.94 -9.43
N GLN A 126 12.55 -15.34 -10.57
CA GLN A 126 13.40 -14.50 -11.40
C GLN A 126 12.59 -13.74 -12.47
N SER A 127 11.48 -13.15 -12.06
CA SER A 127 10.58 -12.39 -12.94
C SER A 127 10.07 -11.16 -12.22
N THR A 128 9.67 -10.16 -12.99
CA THR A 128 9.02 -8.95 -12.45
C THR A 128 7.85 -9.30 -11.56
N GLN A 129 7.75 -8.63 -10.44
CA GLN A 129 6.65 -8.69 -9.46
C GLN A 129 5.98 -7.33 -9.39
N ILE A 130 4.76 -7.28 -8.86
CA ILE A 130 4.07 -6.03 -8.57
C ILE A 130 3.57 -6.01 -7.13
N VAL A 131 3.47 -4.81 -6.59
CA VAL A 131 2.78 -4.52 -5.34
C VAL A 131 1.66 -3.51 -5.61
N ILE A 132 0.49 -3.79 -5.08
CA ILE A 132 -0.64 -2.87 -5.09
C ILE A 132 -1.18 -2.76 -3.66
N ALA A 133 -1.32 -1.54 -3.16
CA ALA A 133 -1.59 -1.26 -1.76
C ALA A 133 -2.73 -0.27 -1.60
N ALA A 134 -3.91 -0.78 -1.18
CA ALA A 134 -5.06 0.05 -0.87
C ALA A 134 -5.07 0.45 0.60
N GLY A 135 -5.21 1.75 0.84
CA GLY A 135 -5.25 2.37 2.16
C GLY A 135 -6.06 3.68 2.13
N THR A 136 -5.52 4.77 2.63
CA THR A 136 -6.08 6.13 2.44
C THR A 136 -6.15 6.47 0.96
N GLY A 137 -5.12 6.08 0.21
CA GLY A 137 -5.05 6.13 -1.25
C GLY A 137 -4.79 4.74 -1.85
N LEU A 138 -4.35 4.72 -3.12
CA LEU A 138 -3.95 3.52 -3.85
C LEU A 138 -2.51 3.67 -4.34
N GLY A 139 -1.62 2.89 -3.75
CA GLY A 139 -0.24 2.81 -4.20
C GLY A 139 -0.01 1.62 -5.13
N GLU A 140 0.75 1.83 -6.20
CA GLU A 140 1.15 0.81 -7.15
C GLU A 140 2.65 0.85 -7.39
N GLY A 141 3.31 -0.30 -7.34
CA GLY A 141 4.73 -0.40 -7.53
C GLY A 141 5.13 -1.65 -8.30
N VAL A 142 6.30 -1.57 -8.90
CA VAL A 142 6.88 -2.65 -9.71
C VAL A 142 8.21 -3.06 -9.09
N LEU A 143 8.44 -4.36 -8.96
CA LEU A 143 9.73 -4.93 -8.63
C LEU A 143 10.30 -5.52 -9.93
N TYR A 144 11.01 -4.71 -10.68
CA TYR A 144 11.61 -5.12 -11.96
C TYR A 144 12.76 -6.09 -11.73
N TRP A 145 12.77 -7.22 -12.44
CA TRP A 145 13.89 -8.16 -12.41
C TRP A 145 14.95 -7.76 -13.44
N ASP A 146 16.13 -7.38 -13.00
CA ASP A 146 17.23 -6.91 -13.85
C ASP A 146 18.16 -8.05 -14.36
N GLY A 147 17.83 -9.30 -14.02
CA GLY A 147 18.65 -10.48 -14.27
C GLY A 147 19.49 -10.93 -13.07
N LYS A 148 19.54 -10.13 -11.98
CA LYS A 148 20.30 -10.42 -10.75
C LYS A 148 19.46 -10.19 -9.49
N GLN A 149 18.68 -9.12 -9.47
CA GLN A 149 17.88 -8.73 -8.31
C GLN A 149 16.60 -8.01 -8.74
N HIS A 150 15.67 -7.90 -7.80
CA HIS A 150 14.50 -7.05 -7.97
C HIS A 150 14.86 -5.59 -7.64
N ILE A 151 14.57 -4.70 -8.57
CA ILE A 151 14.72 -3.25 -8.43
C ILE A 151 13.32 -2.65 -8.26
N PRO A 152 12.99 -2.16 -7.08
CA PRO A 152 11.71 -1.48 -6.84
C PRO A 152 11.63 -0.17 -7.62
N MET A 153 10.46 0.06 -8.21
CA MET A 153 10.11 1.27 -8.94
C MET A 153 8.72 1.70 -8.47
N ALA A 154 8.65 2.86 -7.83
CA ALA A 154 7.39 3.50 -7.48
C ALA A 154 6.69 4.06 -8.72
N THR A 155 5.37 4.11 -8.67
CA THR A 155 4.54 4.78 -9.67
C THR A 155 3.46 5.60 -8.99
N GLU A 156 2.84 6.50 -9.72
CA GLU A 156 1.60 7.18 -9.32
C GLU A 156 0.39 6.61 -10.10
N ALA A 157 0.45 5.30 -10.44
CA ALA A 157 -0.54 4.66 -11.30
C ALA A 157 -1.93 4.54 -10.65
N GLY A 158 -2.04 4.62 -9.31
CA GLY A 158 -3.33 4.74 -8.65
C GLY A 158 -4.14 5.95 -9.09
N HIS A 159 -3.47 7.01 -9.55
CA HIS A 159 -4.09 8.21 -10.10
C HIS A 159 -4.43 8.10 -11.61
N ALA A 160 -4.11 6.98 -12.26
CA ALA A 160 -4.53 6.74 -13.64
C ALA A 160 -6.07 6.62 -13.74
N ASP A 161 -6.58 6.83 -14.95
CA ASP A 161 -8.01 6.76 -15.24
C ASP A 161 -8.61 5.43 -14.79
N PHE A 162 -9.76 5.46 -14.14
CA PHE A 162 -10.56 4.27 -13.92
C PHE A 162 -11.09 3.73 -15.25
N ALA A 163 -10.77 2.48 -15.56
CA ALA A 163 -11.18 1.80 -16.79
C ALA A 163 -12.33 0.81 -16.54
N PRO A 164 -13.60 1.21 -16.65
CA PRO A 164 -14.74 0.31 -16.47
C PRO A 164 -14.78 -0.77 -17.57
N ASN A 165 -14.95 -2.03 -17.18
CA ASN A 165 -15.03 -3.16 -18.12
C ASN A 165 -16.36 -3.94 -18.05
N THR A 166 -17.29 -3.53 -17.20
CA THR A 166 -18.65 -4.06 -17.11
C THR A 166 -19.69 -2.94 -17.23
N LYS A 167 -20.94 -3.30 -17.53
CA LYS A 167 -22.03 -2.30 -17.55
C LYS A 167 -22.18 -1.60 -16.21
N GLN A 168 -22.12 -2.35 -15.10
CA GLN A 168 -22.22 -1.78 -13.77
C GLN A 168 -21.07 -0.80 -13.47
N GLN A 169 -19.86 -1.11 -13.88
CA GLN A 169 -18.71 -0.22 -13.72
C GLN A 169 -18.80 1.02 -14.62
N ALA A 170 -19.40 0.91 -15.81
CA ALA A 170 -19.66 2.07 -16.66
C ALA A 170 -20.71 3.01 -16.04
N GLU A 171 -21.77 2.47 -15.42
CA GLU A 171 -22.75 3.27 -14.68
C GLU A 171 -22.11 3.88 -13.40
N LEU A 172 -21.24 3.16 -12.73
CA LEU A 172 -20.46 3.70 -11.60
C LEU A 172 -19.58 4.87 -12.06
N TRP A 173 -18.85 4.73 -13.14
CA TRP A 173 -18.02 5.80 -13.69
C TRP A 173 -18.85 7.04 -13.97
N LYS A 174 -20.00 6.88 -14.63
CA LYS A 174 -20.94 7.97 -14.92
C LYS A 174 -21.43 8.64 -13.64
N PHE A 175 -21.85 7.86 -12.65
CA PHE A 175 -22.28 8.36 -11.34
C PHE A 175 -21.20 9.19 -10.64
N LEU A 176 -19.93 8.76 -10.72
CA LEU A 176 -18.80 9.47 -10.14
C LEU A 176 -18.43 10.71 -10.94
N ASN A 177 -18.40 10.64 -12.27
CA ASN A 177 -18.04 11.73 -13.15
C ASN A 177 -19.03 12.92 -13.12
N GLU A 178 -20.28 12.67 -12.75
CA GLU A 178 -21.26 13.73 -12.47
C GLU A 178 -20.95 14.55 -11.20
N ARG A 179 -20.06 14.05 -10.33
CA ARG A 179 -19.74 14.62 -8.99
C ARG A 179 -18.29 15.04 -8.84
N LEU A 180 -17.42 14.53 -9.67
CA LEU A 180 -15.97 14.71 -9.61
C LEU A 180 -15.47 15.14 -11.00
N GLU A 181 -14.47 16.04 -11.03
CA GLU A 181 -13.84 16.44 -12.30
C GLU A 181 -13.07 15.30 -12.95
N PHE A 182 -12.54 14.37 -12.13
CA PHE A 182 -11.69 13.28 -12.56
C PHE A 182 -12.00 12.01 -11.76
N VAL A 183 -12.07 10.86 -12.43
CA VAL A 183 -12.29 9.55 -11.79
C VAL A 183 -11.08 8.67 -12.00
N SER A 184 -10.18 8.67 -11.02
CA SER A 184 -9.03 7.78 -10.99
C SER A 184 -9.39 6.39 -10.42
N THR A 185 -8.48 5.44 -10.57
CA THR A 185 -8.59 4.14 -9.91
C THR A 185 -8.63 4.29 -8.38
N GLU A 186 -7.81 5.19 -7.82
CA GLU A 186 -7.81 5.52 -6.38
C GLU A 186 -9.15 6.07 -5.88
N THR A 187 -9.88 6.82 -6.72
CA THR A 187 -11.22 7.31 -6.37
C THR A 187 -12.13 6.19 -5.86
N ILE A 188 -11.91 4.97 -6.35
CA ILE A 188 -12.69 3.77 -6.01
C ILE A 188 -11.92 2.88 -5.05
N LEU A 189 -10.63 2.63 -5.31
CA LEU A 189 -9.81 1.68 -4.58
C LEU A 189 -9.06 2.32 -3.39
N SER A 190 -9.81 3.04 -2.57
CA SER A 190 -9.32 3.66 -1.33
C SER A 190 -10.38 3.56 -0.23
N GLY A 191 -10.03 3.99 0.98
CA GLY A 191 -10.99 4.05 2.09
C GLY A 191 -12.23 4.90 1.74
N GLY A 192 -12.03 6.06 1.11
CA GLY A 192 -13.14 6.91 0.63
C GLY A 192 -13.98 6.26 -0.47
N GLY A 193 -13.42 5.31 -1.21
CA GLY A 193 -14.11 4.59 -2.27
C GLY A 193 -15.26 3.71 -1.78
N PHE A 194 -15.16 3.17 -0.56
CA PHE A 194 -16.25 2.37 0.02
C PHE A 194 -17.55 3.15 0.17
N LEU A 195 -17.47 4.39 0.64
CA LEU A 195 -18.65 5.24 0.76
C LEU A 195 -19.24 5.56 -0.63
N ARG A 196 -18.40 5.92 -1.60
CA ARG A 196 -18.84 6.22 -2.97
C ARG A 196 -19.54 5.04 -3.64
N LEU A 197 -19.00 3.82 -3.46
CA LEU A 197 -19.62 2.59 -3.94
C LEU A 197 -20.94 2.29 -3.23
N HIS A 198 -20.99 2.50 -1.91
CA HIS A 198 -22.19 2.32 -1.11
C HIS A 198 -23.32 3.27 -1.57
N GLU A 199 -23.01 4.54 -1.80
CA GLU A 199 -23.96 5.54 -2.32
C GLU A 199 -24.46 5.18 -3.72
N PHE A 200 -23.58 4.68 -4.58
CA PHE A 200 -23.94 4.21 -5.91
C PHE A 200 -24.90 3.01 -5.87
N LEU A 201 -24.60 2.01 -5.02
CA LEU A 201 -25.36 0.76 -4.96
C LEU A 201 -26.67 0.87 -4.16
N GLY A 202 -26.73 1.78 -3.18
CA GLY A 202 -27.86 1.96 -2.29
C GLY A 202 -28.15 3.42 -1.99
N PRO A 203 -28.57 4.23 -2.97
CA PRO A 203 -28.73 5.68 -2.82
C PRO A 203 -29.74 6.09 -1.76
N THR A 204 -30.61 5.19 -1.32
CA THR A 204 -31.62 5.42 -0.27
C THR A 204 -31.26 4.76 1.05
N VAL A 205 -30.22 3.93 1.09
CA VAL A 205 -29.77 3.27 2.32
C VAL A 205 -28.95 4.25 3.16
N ARG A 206 -29.33 4.43 4.41
CA ARG A 206 -28.67 5.33 5.36
C ARG A 206 -28.13 4.55 6.54
N HIS A 207 -26.98 4.96 7.03
CA HIS A 207 -26.40 4.48 8.27
C HIS A 207 -26.14 5.68 9.19
N PRO A 208 -26.60 5.64 10.43
CA PRO A 208 -26.33 6.73 11.39
C PRO A 208 -24.83 7.01 11.49
N GLY A 209 -24.46 8.28 11.48
CA GLY A 209 -23.08 8.72 11.61
C GLY A 209 -22.25 8.82 10.32
N PHE A 210 -22.74 8.31 9.17
CA PHE A 210 -22.03 8.47 7.89
C PHE A 210 -22.16 9.90 7.34
N ASP A 211 -23.41 10.43 7.38
CA ASP A 211 -23.72 11.74 6.80
C ASP A 211 -23.14 12.90 7.62
N ASP A 212 -23.01 12.77 8.94
CA ASP A 212 -22.50 13.79 9.86
C ASP A 212 -21.01 13.63 10.20
N GLY A 213 -20.36 12.58 9.65
CA GLY A 213 -18.94 12.31 9.84
C GLY A 213 -18.54 11.86 11.24
N THR A 214 -19.50 11.44 12.08
CA THR A 214 -19.22 10.93 13.43
C THR A 214 -18.64 9.51 13.41
N ILE A 215 -18.85 8.78 12.30
CA ILE A 215 -18.33 7.43 12.07
C ILE A 215 -17.55 7.42 10.75
N ASP A 216 -16.35 6.83 10.77
CA ASP A 216 -15.62 6.54 9.52
C ASP A 216 -16.39 5.45 8.74
N PRO A 217 -16.90 5.74 7.54
CA PRO A 217 -17.74 4.79 6.80
C PRO A 217 -16.99 3.52 6.39
N ALA A 218 -15.71 3.61 6.05
CA ALA A 218 -14.98 2.49 5.45
C ALA A 218 -14.86 1.26 6.37
N PRO A 219 -14.45 1.38 7.65
CA PRO A 219 -14.45 0.26 8.58
C PRO A 219 -15.85 -0.30 8.84
N GLU A 220 -16.88 0.57 8.93
CA GLU A 220 -18.23 0.13 9.25
C GLU A 220 -18.92 -0.56 8.07
N ILE A 221 -18.76 -0.07 6.84
CA ILE A 221 -19.18 -0.76 5.62
C ILE A 221 -18.51 -2.13 5.54
N THR A 222 -17.22 -2.19 5.86
CA THR A 222 -16.48 -3.46 5.88
C THR A 222 -17.06 -4.43 6.90
N ARG A 223 -17.31 -3.99 8.12
CA ARG A 223 -17.89 -4.80 9.19
C ARG A 223 -19.26 -5.34 8.82
N MET A 224 -20.18 -4.44 8.43
CA MET A 224 -21.56 -4.82 8.07
C MET A 224 -21.63 -5.69 6.81
N GLY A 225 -20.74 -5.45 5.85
CA GLY A 225 -20.67 -6.24 4.62
C GLY A 225 -20.12 -7.64 4.84
N LEU A 226 -19.19 -7.82 5.79
CA LEU A 226 -18.64 -9.12 6.16
C LEU A 226 -19.60 -9.91 7.07
N SER A 227 -20.30 -9.24 7.98
CA SER A 227 -21.29 -9.89 8.86
C SER A 227 -22.61 -10.23 8.16
N GLY A 228 -22.88 -9.62 7.00
CA GLY A 228 -24.16 -9.76 6.30
C GLY A 228 -25.30 -8.90 6.88
N GLU A 229 -25.03 -8.01 7.83
CA GLU A 229 -26.00 -7.11 8.42
C GLU A 229 -26.63 -6.14 7.40
N CYS A 230 -25.85 -5.73 6.39
CA CYS A 230 -26.34 -4.84 5.35
C CYS A 230 -26.04 -5.42 3.97
N PRO A 231 -27.05 -5.77 3.15
CA PRO A 231 -26.87 -6.28 1.79
C PRO A 231 -26.15 -5.29 0.86
N VAL A 232 -26.36 -3.98 1.03
CA VAL A 232 -25.68 -2.94 0.25
C VAL A 232 -24.20 -2.90 0.60
N CYS A 233 -23.85 -2.96 1.89
CA CYS A 233 -22.45 -3.05 2.32
C CYS A 233 -21.78 -4.32 1.79
N ALA A 234 -22.47 -5.46 1.79
CA ALA A 234 -21.95 -6.70 1.22
C ALA A 234 -21.67 -6.58 -0.30
N SER A 235 -22.60 -5.96 -1.05
CA SER A 235 -22.44 -5.69 -2.48
C SER A 235 -21.35 -4.65 -2.74
N THR A 236 -21.17 -3.68 -1.85
CA THR A 236 -20.07 -2.70 -1.89
C THR A 236 -18.70 -3.40 -1.84
N LEU A 237 -18.53 -4.32 -0.89
CA LEU A 237 -17.30 -5.09 -0.78
C LEU A 237 -17.07 -5.98 -2.01
N ASP A 238 -18.13 -6.60 -2.55
CA ASP A 238 -18.03 -7.48 -3.71
C ASP A 238 -17.59 -6.68 -4.95
N LEU A 239 -18.17 -5.51 -5.20
CA LEU A 239 -17.80 -4.64 -6.33
C LEU A 239 -16.39 -4.06 -6.15
N TRP A 240 -16.04 -3.64 -4.92
CA TRP A 240 -14.71 -3.13 -4.61
C TRP A 240 -13.63 -4.18 -4.89
N VAL A 241 -13.84 -5.41 -4.42
CA VAL A 241 -12.90 -6.55 -4.60
C VAL A 241 -12.76 -6.92 -6.07
N GLU A 242 -13.85 -6.85 -6.85
CA GLU A 242 -13.84 -7.11 -8.29
C GLU A 242 -13.02 -6.05 -9.03
N ILE A 243 -13.23 -4.76 -8.75
CA ILE A 243 -12.47 -3.67 -9.37
C ILE A 243 -10.99 -3.75 -8.96
N TYR A 244 -10.71 -4.09 -7.69
CA TYR A 244 -9.34 -4.26 -7.20
C TYR A 244 -8.60 -5.39 -7.91
N GLY A 245 -9.27 -6.52 -8.13
CA GLY A 245 -8.73 -7.63 -8.92
C GLY A 245 -8.49 -7.22 -10.38
N SER A 246 -9.42 -6.47 -10.97
CA SER A 246 -9.26 -5.99 -12.36
C SER A 246 -8.02 -5.10 -12.51
N GLU A 247 -7.77 -4.15 -11.57
CA GLU A 247 -6.59 -3.28 -11.63
C GLU A 247 -5.30 -4.04 -11.34
N ALA A 248 -5.29 -4.97 -10.38
CA ALA A 248 -4.14 -5.85 -10.16
C ALA A 248 -3.77 -6.64 -11.44
N GLY A 249 -4.77 -7.11 -12.19
CA GLY A 249 -4.60 -7.74 -13.48
C GLY A 249 -4.06 -6.78 -14.56
N ASN A 250 -4.53 -5.54 -14.59
CA ASN A 250 -4.04 -4.50 -15.49
C ASN A 250 -2.56 -4.19 -15.25
N LEU A 251 -2.17 -4.00 -13.98
CA LEU A 251 -0.79 -3.73 -13.60
C LEU A 251 0.11 -4.92 -13.95
N ALA A 252 -0.34 -6.15 -13.69
CA ALA A 252 0.39 -7.36 -14.06
C ALA A 252 0.61 -7.50 -15.58
N LEU A 253 -0.38 -7.11 -16.40
CA LEU A 253 -0.23 -7.09 -17.85
C LEU A 253 0.75 -6.02 -18.33
N ARG A 254 0.64 -4.80 -17.81
CA ARG A 254 1.54 -3.67 -18.19
C ARG A 254 2.99 -3.96 -17.93
N THR A 255 3.29 -4.83 -16.95
CA THR A 255 4.65 -5.11 -16.47
C THR A 255 5.10 -6.55 -16.73
N VAL A 256 4.23 -7.40 -17.30
CA VAL A 256 4.48 -8.83 -17.51
C VAL A 256 4.94 -9.51 -16.21
N ALA A 257 4.22 -9.26 -15.11
CA ALA A 257 4.61 -9.58 -13.74
C ALA A 257 4.44 -11.08 -13.41
N ARG A 258 5.22 -11.95 -14.02
CA ARG A 258 5.18 -13.41 -13.79
C ARG A 258 5.66 -13.83 -12.41
N GLY A 259 6.41 -12.98 -11.73
CA GLY A 259 6.95 -13.26 -10.39
C GLY A 259 5.91 -13.19 -9.26
N GLY A 260 4.78 -12.54 -9.50
CA GLY A 260 3.68 -12.49 -8.54
C GLY A 260 3.04 -11.12 -8.38
N ILE A 261 1.82 -11.16 -7.87
CA ILE A 261 1.03 -10.00 -7.44
C ILE A 261 1.01 -9.99 -5.91
N TYR A 262 1.54 -8.95 -5.30
CA TYR A 262 1.52 -8.74 -3.86
C TYR A 262 0.50 -7.66 -3.51
N ILE A 263 -0.50 -8.06 -2.74
CA ILE A 263 -1.57 -7.17 -2.29
C ILE A 263 -1.21 -6.69 -0.88
N ALA A 264 -0.91 -5.41 -0.74
CA ALA A 264 -0.52 -4.79 0.51
C ALA A 264 -1.57 -3.76 0.98
N GLY A 265 -1.27 -3.07 2.06
CA GLY A 265 -2.15 -2.04 2.64
C GLY A 265 -3.18 -2.60 3.62
N GLY A 266 -3.58 -1.75 4.55
CA GLY A 266 -4.44 -2.17 5.67
C GLY A 266 -5.87 -2.57 5.28
N ILE A 267 -6.35 -2.16 4.10
CA ILE A 267 -7.67 -2.56 3.60
C ILE A 267 -7.65 -4.03 3.16
N ALA A 268 -6.61 -4.47 2.47
CA ALA A 268 -6.51 -5.82 1.93
C ALA A 268 -6.69 -6.90 3.00
N VAL A 269 -6.06 -6.74 4.15
CA VAL A 269 -6.19 -7.68 5.28
C VAL A 269 -7.62 -7.71 5.81
N LYS A 270 -8.29 -6.56 5.90
CA LYS A 270 -9.66 -6.45 6.41
C LYS A 270 -10.68 -7.10 5.47
N VAL A 271 -10.50 -6.96 4.15
CA VAL A 271 -11.40 -7.55 3.15
C VAL A 271 -10.96 -8.93 2.65
N LEU A 272 -9.92 -9.51 3.22
CA LEU A 272 -9.37 -10.80 2.83
C LEU A 272 -10.42 -11.93 2.71
N PRO A 273 -11.44 -12.05 3.59
CA PRO A 273 -12.50 -13.04 3.43
C PRO A 273 -13.25 -12.88 2.10
N LYS A 274 -13.49 -11.65 1.65
CA LYS A 274 -14.12 -11.37 0.35
C LYS A 274 -13.19 -11.64 -0.83
N MET A 275 -11.90 -11.40 -0.69
CA MET A 275 -10.91 -11.72 -1.74
C MET A 275 -10.78 -13.23 -1.96
N LYS A 276 -10.91 -14.03 -0.89
CA LYS A 276 -10.84 -15.51 -0.94
C LYS A 276 -12.08 -16.18 -1.55
N ASN A 277 -13.18 -15.47 -1.75
CA ASN A 277 -14.38 -16.05 -2.35
C ASN A 277 -14.27 -16.31 -3.88
N GLY A 278 -13.13 -15.99 -4.49
CA GLY A 278 -12.83 -16.19 -5.90
C GLY A 278 -13.11 -14.99 -6.82
N ARG A 279 -13.87 -13.98 -6.39
CA ARG A 279 -14.18 -12.79 -7.22
C ARG A 279 -12.92 -12.01 -7.60
N PHE A 280 -12.04 -11.77 -6.62
CA PHE A 280 -10.77 -11.08 -6.87
C PHE A 280 -9.95 -11.80 -7.94
N THR A 281 -9.71 -13.09 -7.75
CA THR A 281 -8.89 -13.90 -8.67
C THR A 281 -9.55 -14.02 -10.05
N ALA A 282 -10.89 -14.13 -10.11
CA ALA A 282 -11.62 -14.13 -11.37
C ALA A 282 -11.42 -12.81 -12.11
N ALA A 283 -11.53 -11.66 -11.42
CA ALA A 283 -11.34 -10.34 -12.01
C ALA A 283 -9.89 -10.10 -12.50
N VAL A 284 -8.87 -10.56 -11.73
CA VAL A 284 -7.46 -10.54 -12.20
C VAL A 284 -7.33 -11.24 -13.55
N LYS A 285 -7.94 -12.41 -13.70
CA LYS A 285 -7.80 -13.28 -14.88
C LYS A 285 -8.65 -12.85 -16.07
N HIS A 286 -9.72 -12.11 -15.86
CA HIS A 286 -10.67 -11.75 -16.90
C HIS A 286 -10.10 -10.75 -17.90
N LYS A 287 -9.17 -11.22 -18.75
CA LYS A 287 -8.44 -10.44 -19.77
C LYS A 287 -8.35 -11.17 -21.12
N GLU A 288 -9.48 -11.72 -21.56
CA GLU A 288 -9.60 -12.40 -22.86
C GLU A 288 -8.46 -13.41 -23.14
N LYS A 289 -7.72 -13.20 -24.22
CA LYS A 289 -6.64 -14.08 -24.68
C LYS A 289 -5.49 -14.24 -23.68
N LEU A 290 -5.40 -13.36 -22.68
CA LEU A 290 -4.34 -13.38 -21.66
C LEU A 290 -4.79 -14.00 -20.33
N GLU A 291 -5.98 -14.59 -20.28
CA GLU A 291 -6.50 -15.29 -19.11
C GLU A 291 -5.57 -16.42 -18.66
N GLU A 292 -5.07 -17.24 -19.59
CA GLU A 292 -4.13 -18.32 -19.30
C GLU A 292 -2.82 -17.78 -18.69
N PHE A 293 -2.26 -16.72 -19.27
CA PHE A 293 -1.08 -16.05 -18.74
C PHE A 293 -1.28 -15.58 -17.30
N LEU A 294 -2.38 -14.86 -17.04
CA LEU A 294 -2.68 -14.33 -15.70
C LEU A 294 -3.01 -15.45 -14.69
N SER A 295 -3.56 -16.57 -15.17
CA SER A 295 -3.84 -17.74 -14.32
C SER A 295 -2.59 -18.40 -13.74
N GLN A 296 -1.43 -18.16 -14.34
CA GLN A 296 -0.15 -18.67 -13.85
C GLN A 296 0.51 -17.78 -12.81
N ILE A 297 0.04 -16.53 -12.62
CA ILE A 297 0.68 -15.57 -11.72
C ILE A 297 0.25 -15.83 -10.27
N PRO A 298 1.19 -16.05 -9.33
CA PRO A 298 0.87 -16.15 -7.91
C PRO A 298 0.28 -14.85 -7.36
N ILE A 299 -0.71 -14.97 -6.48
CA ILE A 299 -1.33 -13.81 -5.80
C ILE A 299 -1.24 -14.01 -4.30
N LYS A 300 -0.61 -13.09 -3.61
CA LYS A 300 -0.36 -13.14 -2.18
C LYS A 300 -0.79 -11.84 -1.50
N VAL A 301 -1.41 -11.95 -0.34
CA VAL A 301 -1.74 -10.81 0.53
C VAL A 301 -0.67 -10.67 1.59
N VAL A 302 -0.13 -9.47 1.73
CA VAL A 302 0.83 -9.11 2.77
C VAL A 302 0.07 -8.89 4.08
N LEU A 303 0.31 -9.77 5.07
CA LEU A 303 -0.31 -9.70 6.39
C LEU A 303 0.47 -8.81 7.36
N ASN A 304 1.77 -8.63 7.10
CA ASN A 304 2.65 -7.85 7.96
C ASN A 304 2.51 -6.35 7.66
N GLU A 305 1.85 -5.63 8.57
CA GLU A 305 1.66 -4.18 8.47
C GLU A 305 2.98 -3.39 8.46
N ASN A 306 4.07 -3.97 8.96
CA ASN A 306 5.39 -3.35 8.99
C ASN A 306 6.18 -3.56 7.69
N CYS A 307 5.57 -4.08 6.63
CA CYS A 307 6.24 -4.31 5.35
C CYS A 307 6.96 -3.05 4.82
N PRO A 308 6.36 -1.84 4.79
CA PRO A 308 7.07 -0.63 4.37
C PRO A 308 8.24 -0.26 5.29
N LEU A 309 8.08 -0.42 6.61
CA LEU A 309 9.14 -0.17 7.59
C LEU A 309 10.34 -1.12 7.38
N LEU A 310 10.07 -2.41 7.13
CA LEU A 310 11.10 -3.42 6.82
C LEU A 310 11.82 -3.09 5.50
N GLY A 311 11.09 -2.58 4.52
CA GLY A 311 11.66 -2.13 3.25
C GLY A 311 12.57 -0.93 3.41
N ALA A 312 12.15 0.07 4.18
CA ALA A 312 13.01 1.21 4.52
C ALA A 312 14.28 0.74 5.25
N ALA A 313 14.16 -0.20 6.19
CA ALA A 313 15.32 -0.79 6.88
C ALA A 313 16.27 -1.51 5.91
N ARG A 314 15.73 -2.24 4.93
CA ARG A 314 16.53 -2.89 3.88
C ARG A 314 17.28 -1.87 3.02
N VAL A 315 16.64 -0.79 2.63
CA VAL A 315 17.27 0.30 1.86
C VAL A 315 18.41 0.93 2.65
N ALA A 316 18.20 1.23 3.93
CA ALA A 316 19.26 1.75 4.78
C ALA A 316 20.42 0.76 4.93
N TRP A 317 20.14 -0.55 5.04
CA TRP A 317 21.17 -1.59 5.10
C TRP A 317 21.99 -1.70 3.82
N GLN A 318 21.37 -1.59 2.65
CA GLN A 318 22.08 -1.63 1.35
C GLN A 318 23.00 -0.42 1.13
N ASN A 319 22.85 0.64 1.90
CA ASN A 319 23.66 1.86 1.83
C ASN A 319 24.78 1.92 2.91
N LEU A 320 24.99 0.85 3.66
CA LEU A 320 26.13 0.65 4.57
C LEU A 320 27.34 0.16 3.79
#